data_5a66f301af6d7b81aad645a7bbc0f903
#
_entry.id   5a66f301af6d7b81aad645a7bbc0f903
#
_cell.length_a   1.000
_cell.length_b   1.000
_cell.length_c   1.000
_cell.angle_alpha   90.00
_cell.angle_beta   90.00
_cell.angle_gamma   90.00
#
_symmetry.space_group_name_H-M   'P 1'
#
loop_
_entity.id
_entity.type
_entity.pdbx_description
1 polymer ?
#
loop_
_entity_poly.entity_id
_entity_poly.type
_entity_poly.pdbx_seq_one_letter_code
_entity_poly.pdbx_strand_id
1 'polypeptide(L)'
;MNLRSVIPNAITTIALAQPETCVGIRAWRNWVRRTPKKVDVRIRFEKYVNRRGDNGCHIWTGPPGDVGYGNFGINGKTYRSHRAAWEIYRGPIPGGLCVLHRCDNKMCVNPDHLFLGTRADNVADMMAKGRGRKATGERVGNSKLKEDQVKEIRMLVAGGMKQTEVAAKFGVHSSWVSRISRNEFWRDI
;
A
#
# COMPACT_ATOMS: atom_id res chain seq x y z
N MET A 1 -8.54 28.84 -75.73
CA MET A 1 -7.13 29.27 -75.72
C MET A 1 -6.37 28.51 -74.65
N ASN A 2 -5.43 27.67 -75.13
CA ASN A 2 -4.54 26.84 -74.33
C ASN A 2 -3.54 27.69 -73.53
N LEU A 3 -3.24 27.34 -72.33
CA LEU A 3 -1.87 27.39 -71.78
C LEU A 3 -1.71 26.32 -70.68
N ARG A 4 -0.97 25.28 -71.04
CA ARG A 4 -0.34 24.32 -70.16
C ARG A 4 0.81 25.05 -69.42
N SER A 5 0.95 24.95 -68.13
CA SER A 5 2.16 25.25 -67.41
C SER A 5 2.71 24.00 -66.73
N VAL A 6 3.89 23.70 -67.16
CA VAL A 6 4.78 22.59 -66.87
C VAL A 6 5.26 22.66 -65.42
N ILE A 7 5.13 21.59 -64.67
CA ILE A 7 5.79 21.39 -63.37
C ILE A 7 7.16 20.75 -63.62
N PRO A 8 8.27 21.31 -63.15
CA PRO A 8 9.55 20.61 -63.22
C PRO A 8 9.67 19.62 -62.04
N ASN A 9 9.90 18.37 -62.40
CA ASN A 9 10.35 17.31 -61.49
C ASN A 9 11.74 17.64 -60.93
N ALA A 10 11.82 18.02 -59.67
CA ALA A 10 13.08 18.02 -58.93
C ALA A 10 13.28 16.61 -58.33
N ILE A 11 13.99 15.76 -59.05
CA ILE A 11 14.50 14.52 -58.53
C ILE A 11 15.68 14.90 -57.61
N THR A 12 15.43 14.96 -56.33
CA THR A 12 16.48 15.08 -55.32
C THR A 12 17.14 13.73 -55.19
N THR A 13 18.28 13.58 -55.79
CA THR A 13 19.19 12.43 -55.65
C THR A 13 19.64 12.34 -54.19
N ILE A 14 19.01 11.46 -53.40
CA ILE A 14 19.52 11.12 -52.09
C ILE A 14 20.76 10.29 -52.33
N ALA A 15 21.91 10.89 -52.10
CA ALA A 15 23.17 10.17 -52.08
C ALA A 15 23.13 9.14 -50.94
N LEU A 16 23.05 7.87 -51.33
CA LEU A 16 23.29 6.75 -50.43
C LEU A 16 24.73 6.80 -49.97
N ALA A 17 24.97 7.37 -48.79
CA ALA A 17 26.21 7.23 -48.09
C ALA A 17 26.43 5.73 -47.79
N GLN A 18 27.35 5.13 -48.47
CA GLN A 18 27.78 3.76 -48.20
C GLN A 18 28.50 3.75 -46.84
N PRO A 19 28.12 2.86 -45.90
CA PRO A 19 28.87 2.70 -44.66
C PRO A 19 30.14 1.91 -44.93
N GLU A 20 31.18 2.61 -45.24
CA GLU A 20 32.52 2.06 -45.28
C GLU A 20 33.07 1.95 -43.84
N THR A 21 32.70 0.93 -43.13
CA THR A 21 33.56 0.22 -42.17
C THR A 21 32.79 -0.97 -41.56
N CYS A 22 33.22 -2.17 -41.87
CA CYS A 22 32.68 -3.46 -41.40
C CYS A 22 32.83 -3.74 -39.90
N VAL A 23 33.09 -2.76 -39.07
CA VAL A 23 33.25 -2.94 -37.61
C VAL A 23 31.92 -2.86 -36.86
N GLY A 24 30.90 -2.16 -37.42
CA GLY A 24 29.63 -1.91 -36.76
C GLY A 24 28.67 -3.12 -36.64
N ILE A 25 28.70 -4.02 -37.64
CA ILE A 25 27.70 -5.10 -37.74
C ILE A 25 27.88 -6.18 -36.66
N ARG A 26 29.16 -6.51 -36.33
CA ARG A 26 29.44 -7.48 -35.25
C ARG A 26 29.12 -6.91 -33.88
N ALA A 27 29.40 -5.65 -33.64
CA ALA A 27 29.06 -4.96 -32.39
C ALA A 27 27.54 -4.84 -32.21
N TRP A 28 26.78 -4.49 -33.27
CA TRP A 28 25.34 -4.39 -33.24
C TRP A 28 24.64 -5.76 -33.01
N ARG A 29 25.11 -6.83 -33.70
CA ARG A 29 24.62 -8.20 -33.48
C ARG A 29 24.88 -8.71 -32.07
N ASN A 30 26.00 -8.32 -31.46
CA ASN A 30 26.32 -8.68 -30.08
C ASN A 30 25.51 -7.82 -29.05
N TRP A 31 25.17 -6.57 -29.37
CA TRP A 31 24.34 -5.71 -28.55
C TRP A 31 22.87 -6.20 -28.54
N VAL A 32 22.31 -6.54 -29.71
CA VAL A 32 20.94 -7.09 -29.84
C VAL A 32 20.80 -8.44 -29.11
N ARG A 33 21.88 -9.25 -29.04
CA ARG A 33 21.84 -10.49 -28.25
C ARG A 33 21.95 -10.28 -26.74
N ARG A 34 22.43 -9.12 -26.28
CA ARG A 34 22.59 -8.78 -24.85
C ARG A 34 21.38 -8.04 -24.24
N THR A 35 20.47 -7.56 -25.04
CA THR A 35 19.23 -7.00 -24.49
C THR A 35 18.35 -8.16 -24.00
N PRO A 36 18.14 -8.33 -22.68
CA PRO A 36 17.29 -9.39 -22.22
C PRO A 36 15.87 -9.14 -22.77
N LYS A 37 15.29 -10.14 -23.43
CA LYS A 37 13.90 -10.06 -23.87
C LYS A 37 13.04 -9.67 -22.67
N LYS A 38 12.30 -8.56 -22.78
CA LYS A 38 11.44 -8.07 -21.71
C LYS A 38 10.39 -9.15 -21.45
N VAL A 39 10.56 -9.89 -20.35
CA VAL A 39 9.61 -10.94 -19.96
C VAL A 39 8.30 -10.29 -19.59
N ASP A 40 7.19 -10.83 -20.06
CA ASP A 40 5.86 -10.35 -19.72
C ASP A 40 5.67 -10.22 -18.20
N VAL A 41 5.07 -9.11 -17.78
CA VAL A 41 4.87 -8.78 -16.37
C VAL A 41 4.07 -9.87 -15.67
N ARG A 42 3.05 -10.43 -16.34
CA ARG A 42 2.21 -11.51 -15.81
C ARG A 42 3.02 -12.79 -15.59
N ILE A 43 3.87 -13.18 -16.54
CA ILE A 43 4.73 -14.36 -16.41
C ILE A 43 5.72 -14.18 -15.25
N ARG A 44 6.26 -12.97 -15.08
CA ARG A 44 7.15 -12.66 -13.94
C ARG A 44 6.41 -12.73 -12.61
N PHE A 45 5.17 -12.24 -12.56
CA PHE A 45 4.33 -12.22 -11.35
C PHE A 45 3.97 -13.64 -10.92
N GLU A 46 3.53 -14.48 -11.86
CA GLU A 46 3.10 -15.87 -11.59
C GLU A 46 4.20 -16.73 -10.95
N LYS A 47 5.47 -16.45 -11.19
CA LYS A 47 6.60 -17.17 -10.55
C LYS A 47 6.59 -17.09 -9.02
N TYR A 48 5.93 -16.06 -8.48
CA TYR A 48 5.86 -15.82 -7.03
C TYR A 48 4.48 -16.10 -6.46
N VAL A 49 3.60 -16.76 -7.21
CA VAL A 49 2.23 -17.06 -6.75
C VAL A 49 2.10 -18.53 -6.39
N ASN A 50 1.91 -18.81 -5.10
CA ASN A 50 1.53 -20.14 -4.63
C ASN A 50 -0.01 -20.23 -4.51
N ARG A 51 -0.64 -21.07 -5.33
CA ARG A 51 -2.10 -21.22 -5.40
C ARG A 51 -2.67 -22.23 -4.38
N ARG A 52 -1.81 -22.80 -3.50
CA ARG A 52 -2.18 -23.82 -2.50
C ARG A 52 -2.38 -23.21 -1.10
N GLY A 53 -2.80 -21.96 -1.02
CA GLY A 53 -3.13 -21.32 0.25
C GLY A 53 -4.51 -21.73 0.77
N ASP A 54 -4.67 -21.65 2.09
CA ASP A 54 -5.95 -21.96 2.75
C ASP A 54 -7.08 -21.07 2.24
N ASN A 55 -8.31 -21.59 2.26
CA ASN A 55 -9.51 -20.89 1.84
C ASN A 55 -9.44 -20.31 0.40
N GLY A 56 -8.69 -20.96 -0.51
CA GLY A 56 -8.55 -20.50 -1.89
C GLY A 56 -7.63 -19.27 -2.06
N CYS A 57 -6.87 -18.91 -1.05
CA CYS A 57 -5.90 -17.83 -1.17
C CYS A 57 -4.75 -18.21 -2.10
N HIS A 58 -4.36 -17.29 -2.95
CA HIS A 58 -3.09 -17.36 -3.68
C HIS A 58 -2.04 -16.59 -2.88
N ILE A 59 -1.06 -17.29 -2.34
CA ILE A 59 -0.06 -16.70 -1.44
C ILE A 59 1.13 -16.18 -2.22
N TRP A 60 1.48 -14.93 -1.95
CA TRP A 60 2.68 -14.31 -2.49
C TRP A 60 3.94 -14.88 -1.82
N THR A 61 4.87 -15.38 -2.62
CA THR A 61 6.16 -15.96 -2.18
C THR A 61 7.35 -15.13 -2.62
N GLY A 62 7.11 -14.00 -3.29
CA GLY A 62 8.16 -13.07 -3.75
C GLY A 62 8.65 -12.14 -2.64
N PRO A 63 9.39 -11.09 -3.02
CA PRO A 63 9.98 -10.17 -2.07
C PRO A 63 8.98 -9.62 -1.05
N PRO A 64 9.33 -9.63 0.25
CA PRO A 64 8.50 -9.04 1.29
C PRO A 64 8.50 -7.51 1.17
N GLY A 65 7.43 -6.91 1.64
CA GLY A 65 7.26 -5.47 1.75
C GLY A 65 6.91 -5.05 3.17
N ASP A 66 6.55 -3.79 3.33
CA ASP A 66 6.20 -3.23 4.62
C ASP A 66 4.91 -3.82 5.18
N VAL A 67 4.84 -3.89 6.52
CA VAL A 67 3.61 -4.20 7.27
C VAL A 67 2.98 -5.55 6.88
N GLY A 68 3.79 -6.50 6.39
CA GLY A 68 3.35 -7.87 6.06
C GLY A 68 2.70 -8.00 4.67
N TYR A 69 2.89 -7.05 3.78
CA TYR A 69 2.54 -7.18 2.37
C TYR A 69 3.75 -7.65 1.55
N GLY A 70 3.51 -8.22 0.38
CA GLY A 70 4.57 -8.47 -0.60
C GLY A 70 4.80 -7.26 -1.51
N ASN A 71 5.96 -7.21 -2.15
CA ASN A 71 6.33 -6.18 -3.14
C ASN A 71 6.57 -6.79 -4.51
N PHE A 72 6.18 -6.07 -5.57
CA PHE A 72 6.43 -6.46 -6.95
C PHE A 72 6.76 -5.24 -7.82
N GLY A 73 7.81 -5.35 -8.67
CA GLY A 73 8.26 -4.28 -9.55
C GLY A 73 7.59 -4.32 -10.93
N ILE A 74 6.94 -3.23 -11.34
CA ILE A 74 6.40 -3.04 -12.69
C ILE A 74 6.99 -1.75 -13.27
N ASN A 75 7.65 -1.85 -14.41
CA ASN A 75 8.22 -0.70 -15.14
C ASN A 75 9.05 0.26 -14.25
N GLY A 76 9.92 -0.29 -13.40
CA GLY A 76 10.79 0.48 -12.50
C GLY A 76 10.09 1.06 -11.25
N LYS A 77 8.80 0.86 -11.08
CA LYS A 77 8.05 1.24 -9.88
C LYS A 77 7.72 0.02 -9.04
N THR A 78 7.78 0.15 -7.71
CA THR A 78 7.42 -0.91 -6.77
C THR A 78 5.96 -0.76 -6.34
N TYR A 79 5.22 -1.84 -6.47
CA TYR A 79 3.82 -1.96 -6.05
C TYR A 79 3.69 -3.00 -4.95
N ARG A 80 2.73 -2.85 -4.06
CA ARG A 80 2.32 -3.95 -3.19
C ARG A 80 1.76 -5.09 -4.03
N SER A 81 2.09 -6.35 -3.71
CA SER A 81 1.79 -7.52 -4.52
C SER A 81 0.29 -7.66 -4.88
N HIS A 82 -0.62 -7.40 -3.93
CA HIS A 82 -2.06 -7.44 -4.18
C HIS A 82 -2.54 -6.33 -5.15
N ARG A 83 -1.92 -5.12 -5.12
CA ARG A 83 -2.22 -4.07 -6.09
C ARG A 83 -1.70 -4.44 -7.49
N ALA A 84 -0.49 -5.02 -7.56
CA ALA A 84 0.05 -5.55 -8.81
C ALA A 84 -0.84 -6.67 -9.38
N ALA A 85 -1.34 -7.58 -8.52
CA ALA A 85 -2.29 -8.61 -8.92
C ALA A 85 -3.55 -7.99 -9.53
N TRP A 86 -4.14 -6.98 -8.88
CA TRP A 86 -5.31 -6.29 -9.42
C TRP A 86 -5.04 -5.71 -10.81
N GLU A 87 -3.97 -4.93 -10.98
CA GLU A 87 -3.63 -4.30 -12.27
C GLU A 87 -3.36 -5.32 -13.37
N ILE A 88 -2.71 -6.44 -13.05
CA ILE A 88 -2.39 -7.51 -14.01
C ILE A 88 -3.65 -8.28 -14.48
N TYR A 89 -4.61 -8.52 -13.59
CA TYR A 89 -5.76 -9.40 -13.87
C TYR A 89 -7.07 -8.66 -14.10
N ARG A 90 -7.27 -7.48 -13.52
CA ARG A 90 -8.53 -6.71 -13.55
C ARG A 90 -8.39 -5.37 -14.25
N GLY A 91 -7.15 -4.87 -14.43
CA GLY A 91 -6.88 -3.60 -15.09
C GLY A 91 -6.54 -2.47 -14.11
N PRO A 92 -6.47 -1.22 -14.61
CA PRO A 92 -6.01 -0.08 -13.83
C PRO A 92 -6.88 0.21 -12.61
N ILE A 93 -6.25 0.63 -11.52
CA ILE A 93 -6.93 1.04 -10.29
C ILE A 93 -7.39 2.48 -10.44
N PRO A 94 -8.69 2.81 -10.40
CA PRO A 94 -9.18 4.18 -10.46
C PRO A 94 -8.62 5.05 -9.32
N GLY A 95 -8.45 6.34 -9.60
CA GLY A 95 -7.95 7.30 -8.61
C GLY A 95 -8.82 7.33 -7.34
N GLY A 96 -8.17 7.43 -6.17
CA GLY A 96 -8.84 7.46 -4.88
C GLY A 96 -9.29 6.11 -4.33
N LEU A 97 -9.23 5.02 -5.12
CA LEU A 97 -9.60 3.69 -4.65
C LEU A 97 -8.40 2.89 -4.13
N CYS A 98 -8.68 2.04 -3.17
CA CYS A 98 -7.77 1.08 -2.59
C CYS A 98 -8.15 -0.35 -3.03
N VAL A 99 -7.15 -1.22 -3.16
CA VAL A 99 -7.39 -2.65 -3.31
C VAL A 99 -7.45 -3.27 -1.93
N LEU A 100 -8.56 -3.89 -1.59
CA LEU A 100 -8.88 -4.45 -0.28
C LEU A 100 -9.03 -5.96 -0.37
N HIS A 101 -8.85 -6.68 0.76
CA HIS A 101 -8.98 -8.13 0.85
C HIS A 101 -10.29 -8.53 1.51
N ARG A 102 -11.03 -9.46 0.90
CA ARG A 102 -12.16 -10.15 1.56
C ARG A 102 -11.67 -11.15 2.60
N CYS A 103 -10.55 -11.82 2.33
CA CYS A 103 -9.96 -12.88 3.15
C CYS A 103 -9.05 -12.40 4.29
N ASP A 104 -8.82 -11.09 4.42
CA ASP A 104 -7.94 -10.46 5.42
C ASP A 104 -6.46 -10.91 5.41
N ASN A 105 -6.08 -11.76 4.47
CA ASN A 105 -4.70 -12.20 4.32
C ASN A 105 -3.90 -11.21 3.48
N LYS A 106 -2.95 -10.51 4.07
CA LYS A 106 -2.11 -9.49 3.43
C LYS A 106 -1.22 -10.04 2.31
N MET A 107 -0.88 -11.32 2.37
CA MET A 107 -0.06 -11.99 1.35
C MET A 107 -0.90 -12.60 0.23
N CYS A 108 -2.23 -12.52 0.32
CA CYS A 108 -3.10 -13.04 -0.73
C CYS A 108 -3.05 -12.13 -1.97
N VAL A 109 -2.86 -12.74 -3.13
CA VAL A 109 -2.87 -12.09 -4.45
C VAL A 109 -3.94 -12.69 -5.37
N ASN A 110 -4.89 -13.47 -4.83
CA ASN A 110 -6.00 -14.01 -5.59
C ASN A 110 -6.94 -12.87 -6.03
N PRO A 111 -7.13 -12.63 -7.34
CA PRO A 111 -8.01 -11.56 -7.84
C PRO A 111 -9.46 -11.65 -7.35
N ASP A 112 -9.95 -12.86 -7.03
CA ASP A 112 -11.33 -13.07 -6.57
C ASP A 112 -11.49 -12.73 -5.08
N HIS A 113 -10.38 -12.70 -4.34
CA HIS A 113 -10.34 -12.25 -2.94
C HIS A 113 -10.08 -10.75 -2.79
N LEU A 114 -9.86 -10.05 -3.91
CA LEU A 114 -9.62 -8.61 -3.95
C LEU A 114 -10.86 -7.85 -4.41
N PHE A 115 -11.02 -6.63 -3.94
CA PHE A 115 -12.04 -5.70 -4.40
C PHE A 115 -11.55 -4.26 -4.28
N LEU A 116 -12.18 -3.35 -5.04
CA LEU A 116 -11.92 -1.92 -4.92
C LEU A 116 -12.84 -1.30 -3.88
N GLY A 117 -12.30 -0.44 -3.06
CA GLY A 117 -13.05 0.32 -2.08
C GLY A 117 -12.33 1.62 -1.72
N THR A 118 -13.05 2.53 -1.10
CA THR A 118 -12.51 3.79 -0.59
C THR A 118 -11.74 3.57 0.73
N ARG A 119 -11.07 4.60 1.21
CA ARG A 119 -10.48 4.58 2.57
C ARG A 119 -11.55 4.43 3.64
N ALA A 120 -12.74 5.01 3.44
CA ALA A 120 -13.87 4.88 4.35
C ALA A 120 -14.36 3.42 4.44
N ASP A 121 -14.48 2.74 3.28
CA ASP A 121 -14.86 1.32 3.24
C ASP A 121 -13.83 0.44 3.97
N ASN A 122 -12.54 0.71 3.81
CA ASN A 122 -11.49 -0.01 4.52
C ASN A 122 -11.58 0.18 6.05
N VAL A 123 -11.88 1.40 6.51
CA VAL A 123 -12.09 1.67 7.95
C VAL A 123 -13.36 0.98 8.44
N ALA A 124 -14.46 1.04 7.69
CA ALA A 124 -15.69 0.37 8.03
C ALA A 124 -15.53 -1.15 8.15
N ASP A 125 -14.84 -1.79 7.18
CA ASP A 125 -14.51 -3.22 7.22
C ASP A 125 -13.64 -3.57 8.44
N MET A 126 -12.63 -2.75 8.72
CA MET A 126 -11.78 -2.91 9.89
C MET A 126 -12.58 -2.84 11.20
N MET A 127 -13.55 -1.92 11.32
CA MET A 127 -14.39 -1.76 12.49
C MET A 127 -15.39 -2.91 12.62
N ALA A 128 -16.05 -3.29 11.53
CA ALA A 128 -17.01 -4.40 11.50
C ALA A 128 -16.36 -5.74 11.91
N LYS A 129 -15.09 -5.96 11.54
CA LYS A 129 -14.32 -7.14 11.91
C LYS A 129 -13.60 -7.03 13.27
N GLY A 130 -13.89 -6.00 14.06
CA GLY A 130 -13.29 -5.80 15.40
C GLY A 130 -11.76 -5.57 15.39
N ARG A 131 -11.18 -5.24 14.24
CA ARG A 131 -9.72 -5.01 14.08
C ARG A 131 -9.28 -3.59 14.42
N GLY A 132 -10.23 -2.70 14.64
CA GLY A 132 -9.99 -1.31 15.03
C GLY A 132 -9.50 -1.23 16.47
N ARG A 133 -8.18 -1.29 16.68
CA ARG A 133 -7.59 -1.01 17.99
C ARG A 133 -7.57 0.49 18.21
N LYS A 134 -8.49 1.00 19.02
CA LYS A 134 -8.30 2.31 19.61
C LYS A 134 -7.17 2.18 20.62
N ALA A 135 -6.12 2.98 20.46
CA ALA A 135 -5.12 3.09 21.52
C ALA A 135 -5.85 3.63 22.76
N THR A 136 -5.83 2.87 23.85
CA THR A 136 -6.43 3.23 25.14
C THR A 136 -5.33 3.25 26.21
N GLY A 137 -5.54 4.05 27.23
CA GLY A 137 -4.61 4.10 28.33
C GLY A 137 -3.22 4.64 27.98
N GLU A 138 -2.16 4.01 28.48
CA GLU A 138 -0.77 4.41 28.22
C GLU A 138 -0.33 4.32 26.75
N ARG A 139 -1.05 3.52 25.94
CA ARG A 139 -0.75 3.34 24.51
C ARG A 139 -1.15 4.53 23.64
N VAL A 140 -1.84 5.52 24.21
CA VAL A 140 -2.06 6.80 23.55
C VAL A 140 -0.77 7.61 23.63
N GLY A 141 -0.15 7.96 22.50
CA GLY A 141 1.19 8.55 22.41
C GLY A 141 1.39 9.88 23.19
N ASN A 142 0.33 10.53 23.65
CA ASN A 142 0.36 11.72 24.50
C ASN A 142 -0.40 11.50 25.83
N SER A 143 -0.50 10.26 26.29
CA SER A 143 -1.09 9.94 27.59
C SER A 143 -0.28 10.59 28.71
N LYS A 144 -0.92 11.41 29.53
CA LYS A 144 -0.30 12.05 30.70
C LYS A 144 -0.29 11.15 31.93
N LEU A 145 -1.06 10.07 31.94
CA LEU A 145 -1.20 9.17 33.07
C LEU A 145 -0.76 7.76 32.70
N LYS A 146 -0.19 7.07 33.68
CA LYS A 146 0.13 5.63 33.63
C LYS A 146 -0.94 4.81 34.34
N GLU A 147 -0.97 3.51 34.09
CA GLU A 147 -1.95 2.58 34.68
C GLU A 147 -1.93 2.61 36.21
N ASP A 148 -0.72 2.63 36.81
CA ASP A 148 -0.59 2.69 38.26
C ASP A 148 -1.16 3.98 38.86
N GLN A 149 -0.94 5.11 38.18
CA GLN A 149 -1.51 6.40 38.59
C GLN A 149 -3.03 6.41 38.49
N VAL A 150 -3.60 5.73 37.50
CA VAL A 150 -5.07 5.61 37.35
C VAL A 150 -5.65 4.79 38.49
N LYS A 151 -5.02 3.69 38.89
CA LYS A 151 -5.43 2.88 40.05
C LYS A 151 -5.35 3.71 41.34
N GLU A 152 -4.28 4.46 41.53
CA GLU A 152 -4.11 5.36 42.68
C GLU A 152 -5.18 6.47 42.71
N ILE A 153 -5.49 7.09 41.57
CA ILE A 153 -6.59 8.07 41.45
C ILE A 153 -7.91 7.46 41.91
N ARG A 154 -8.24 6.26 41.47
CA ARG A 154 -9.48 5.57 41.90
C ARG A 154 -9.49 5.30 43.39
N MET A 155 -8.40 4.83 43.97
CA MET A 155 -8.28 4.59 45.40
C MET A 155 -8.45 5.88 46.22
N LEU A 156 -7.83 6.98 45.83
CA LEU A 156 -7.88 8.25 46.53
C LEU A 156 -9.30 8.86 46.49
N VAL A 157 -9.97 8.78 45.34
CA VAL A 157 -11.36 9.24 45.20
C VAL A 157 -12.33 8.35 46.01
N ALA A 158 -12.16 7.03 45.99
CA ALA A 158 -12.92 6.10 46.79
C ALA A 158 -12.71 6.30 48.30
N GLY A 159 -11.51 6.73 48.72
CA GLY A 159 -11.16 7.11 50.07
C GLY A 159 -11.71 8.50 50.52
N GLY A 160 -12.50 9.18 49.67
CA GLY A 160 -13.17 10.44 50.00
C GLY A 160 -12.35 11.70 49.72
N MET A 161 -11.17 11.60 49.10
CA MET A 161 -10.37 12.78 48.72
C MET A 161 -11.11 13.57 47.61
N LYS A 162 -11.11 14.89 47.71
CA LYS A 162 -11.76 15.75 46.71
C LYS A 162 -11.08 15.60 45.34
N GLN A 163 -11.89 15.48 44.29
CA GLN A 163 -11.41 15.31 42.91
C GLN A 163 -10.47 16.44 42.47
N THR A 164 -10.63 17.64 42.99
CA THR A 164 -9.74 18.80 42.74
C THR A 164 -8.36 18.61 43.34
N GLU A 165 -8.26 18.04 44.54
CA GLU A 165 -7.00 17.76 45.22
C GLU A 165 -6.24 16.62 44.53
N VAL A 166 -6.96 15.56 44.14
CA VAL A 166 -6.42 14.46 43.35
C VAL A 166 -5.92 14.97 41.99
N ALA A 167 -6.70 15.85 41.33
CA ALA A 167 -6.29 16.43 40.03
C ALA A 167 -4.99 17.24 40.14
N ALA A 168 -4.84 18.05 41.20
CA ALA A 168 -3.63 18.81 41.46
C ALA A 168 -2.41 17.89 41.71
N LYS A 169 -2.60 16.79 42.47
CA LYS A 169 -1.53 15.81 42.76
C LYS A 169 -0.97 15.17 41.48
N PHE A 170 -1.81 14.83 40.50
CA PHE A 170 -1.40 14.16 39.27
C PHE A 170 -1.21 15.11 38.06
N GLY A 171 -1.35 16.41 38.25
CA GLY A 171 -1.17 17.41 37.18
C GLY A 171 -2.19 17.27 36.02
N VAL A 172 -3.41 16.86 36.34
CA VAL A 172 -4.51 16.68 35.37
C VAL A 172 -5.70 17.54 35.71
N HIS A 173 -6.62 17.74 34.77
CA HIS A 173 -7.85 18.46 35.01
C HIS A 173 -8.84 17.61 35.84
N SER A 174 -9.59 18.23 36.76
CA SER A 174 -10.56 17.55 37.66
C SER A 174 -11.63 16.74 36.91
N SER A 175 -12.03 17.18 35.71
CA SER A 175 -12.96 16.42 34.85
C SER A 175 -12.38 15.07 34.42
N TRP A 176 -11.07 14.93 34.30
CA TRP A 176 -10.42 13.64 34.00
C TRP A 176 -10.49 12.70 35.19
N VAL A 177 -10.23 13.21 36.39
CA VAL A 177 -10.40 12.44 37.64
C VAL A 177 -11.81 11.93 37.78
N SER A 178 -12.83 12.79 37.55
CA SER A 178 -14.25 12.43 37.57
C SER A 178 -14.58 11.31 36.55
N ARG A 179 -14.04 11.38 35.31
CA ARG A 179 -14.30 10.37 34.29
C ARG A 179 -13.55 9.05 34.55
N ILE A 180 -12.37 9.13 35.17
CA ILE A 180 -11.59 7.96 35.60
C ILE A 180 -12.32 7.24 36.74
N SER A 181 -12.82 7.96 37.75
CA SER A 181 -13.53 7.37 38.88
C SER A 181 -14.88 6.73 38.50
N ARG A 182 -15.53 7.21 37.42
CA ARG A 182 -16.73 6.61 36.84
C ARG A 182 -16.48 5.53 35.80
N ASN A 183 -15.21 5.10 35.60
CA ASN A 183 -14.80 4.14 34.57
C ASN A 183 -15.18 4.54 33.12
N GLU A 184 -15.34 5.82 32.83
CA GLU A 184 -15.58 6.32 31.48
C GLU A 184 -14.28 6.34 30.67
N PHE A 185 -13.15 6.59 31.33
CA PHE A 185 -11.80 6.48 30.82
C PHE A 185 -11.09 5.29 31.47
N TRP A 186 -10.13 4.69 30.75
CA TRP A 186 -9.33 3.56 31.24
C TRP A 186 -10.19 2.37 31.69
N ARG A 187 -11.16 1.98 30.84
CA ARG A 187 -12.16 0.95 31.17
C ARG A 187 -11.55 -0.46 31.38
N ASP A 188 -10.40 -0.70 30.78
CA ASP A 188 -9.78 -2.03 30.71
C ASP A 188 -8.77 -2.28 31.86
N ILE A 189 -8.81 -1.45 32.95
CA ILE A 189 -7.93 -1.54 34.09
C ILE A 189 -8.72 -1.64 35.37
#